data_80c923ac120253ef83be624bb49ae6c1
#
_entry.id   80c923ac120253ef83be624bb49ae6c1
#
_cell.length_a   1.000
_cell.length_b   1.000
_cell.length_c   1.000
_cell.angle_alpha   90.00
_cell.angle_beta   90.00
_cell.angle_gamma   90.00
#
_symmetry.space_group_name_H-M   'P 1'
#
loop_
_entity.id
_entity.type
_entity.pdbx_description
1 polymer ?
#
loop_
_entity_poly.entity_id
_entity_poly.type
_entity_poly.pdbx_seq_one_letter_code
_entity_poly.pdbx_strand_id
1 'polypeptide(L)'
;MKNIPWQEKPENCKDVLWRHSENPIIDRYAIPTSNSIFNSAVVPFEDGFAGVFRCDNKAVQMNIFAGFSKDGINWDINHEPIQMQAGNTQMIDSDYKYDPRVTFIEDRYWITWCNGYHGPTIGIAYTFDFKEFFQCENAFLPFNRNGVLFPKKINGKYAMLSRPSDNGHTPFGDIYISYSPDMKYWGEHRCVMKVAPFEKSAWQCTKIGADPVPILTDEGWLLFYHGVIAT
;
A
#
# COMPACT_ATOMS: atom_id res chain seq x y z
N MET A 1 -12.99 -15.02 -8.22
CA MET A 1 -13.34 -14.03 -7.21
C MET A 1 -14.80 -13.70 -7.40
N LYS A 2 -15.63 -14.03 -6.42
CA LYS A 2 -17.06 -13.74 -6.47
C LYS A 2 -17.24 -12.27 -6.08
N ASN A 3 -18.08 -11.57 -6.81
CA ASN A 3 -18.61 -10.23 -6.52
C ASN A 3 -17.69 -9.01 -6.71
N ILE A 4 -16.56 -9.10 -7.42
CA ILE A 4 -15.86 -7.88 -7.82
C ILE A 4 -16.77 -7.10 -8.77
N PRO A 5 -17.04 -5.80 -8.52
CA PRO A 5 -17.81 -4.97 -9.43
C PRO A 5 -17.19 -4.99 -10.82
N TRP A 6 -17.98 -5.28 -11.82
CA TRP A 6 -17.55 -5.35 -13.21
C TRP A 6 -18.33 -4.38 -14.07
N GLN A 7 -17.65 -3.78 -14.99
CA GLN A 7 -18.25 -2.94 -16.02
C GLN A 7 -17.50 -3.16 -17.32
N GLU A 8 -18.24 -3.34 -18.41
CA GLU A 8 -17.66 -3.42 -19.74
C GLU A 8 -16.92 -2.13 -20.12
N LYS A 9 -15.90 -2.29 -20.93
CA LYS A 9 -15.12 -1.15 -21.42
C LYS A 9 -16.02 -0.21 -22.22
N PRO A 10 -16.06 1.10 -21.91
CA PRO A 10 -16.85 2.05 -22.70
C PRO A 10 -16.43 2.06 -24.17
N GLU A 11 -17.40 2.12 -25.10
CA GLU A 11 -17.17 1.98 -26.55
C GLU A 11 -16.06 2.88 -27.12
N ASN A 12 -15.92 4.10 -26.62
CA ASN A 12 -14.94 5.07 -27.10
C ASN A 12 -13.68 5.14 -26.23
N CYS A 13 -13.51 4.28 -25.23
CA CYS A 13 -12.37 4.28 -24.37
C CYS A 13 -11.17 3.62 -25.08
N LYS A 14 -10.09 4.39 -25.29
CA LYS A 14 -8.83 3.91 -25.89
C LYS A 14 -7.81 3.48 -24.83
N ASP A 15 -8.08 3.77 -23.55
CA ASP A 15 -7.17 3.47 -22.45
C ASP A 15 -7.08 1.96 -22.19
N VAL A 16 -5.95 1.51 -21.73
CA VAL A 16 -5.74 0.11 -21.32
C VAL A 16 -6.54 -0.22 -20.07
N LEU A 17 -6.69 0.77 -19.18
CA LEU A 17 -7.47 0.67 -17.94
C LEU A 17 -8.57 1.74 -17.97
N TRP A 18 -9.73 1.37 -17.48
CA TRP A 18 -10.85 2.30 -17.31
C TRP A 18 -11.44 2.21 -15.91
N ARG A 19 -12.01 3.31 -15.47
CA ARG A 19 -12.62 3.40 -14.15
C ARG A 19 -14.08 3.01 -14.23
N HIS A 20 -14.56 2.35 -13.17
CA HIS A 20 -16.00 2.11 -13.01
C HIS A 20 -16.77 3.43 -13.00
N SER A 21 -18.00 3.44 -13.55
CA SER A 21 -18.83 4.65 -13.68
C SER A 21 -19.20 5.30 -12.36
N GLU A 22 -19.29 4.51 -11.28
CA GLU A 22 -19.58 5.01 -9.93
C GLU A 22 -18.39 5.72 -9.26
N ASN A 23 -17.18 5.69 -9.87
CA ASN A 23 -16.03 6.39 -9.28
C ASN A 23 -16.21 7.92 -9.28
N PRO A 24 -15.84 8.61 -8.20
CA PRO A 24 -15.25 8.09 -6.96
C PRO A 24 -16.30 7.41 -6.06
N ILE A 25 -16.06 6.14 -5.69
CA ILE A 25 -16.98 5.35 -4.85
C ILE A 25 -16.91 5.69 -3.36
N ILE A 26 -15.90 6.41 -2.93
CA ILE A 26 -15.74 6.87 -1.55
C ILE A 26 -15.57 8.38 -1.57
N ASP A 27 -16.52 9.08 -0.96
CA ASP A 27 -16.44 10.53 -0.81
C ASP A 27 -15.33 10.91 0.17
N ARG A 28 -14.70 12.06 -0.07
CA ARG A 28 -13.65 12.61 0.80
C ARG A 28 -14.11 12.86 2.24
N TYR A 29 -15.40 12.97 2.46
CA TYR A 29 -16.03 13.21 3.76
C TYR A 29 -16.71 11.97 4.34
N ALA A 30 -16.43 10.77 3.81
CA ALA A 30 -16.98 9.52 4.33
C ALA A 30 -16.64 9.29 5.82
N ILE A 31 -15.54 9.87 6.32
CA ILE A 31 -15.23 9.96 7.74
C ILE A 31 -15.42 11.41 8.17
N PRO A 32 -16.15 11.71 9.28
CA PRO A 32 -16.50 13.08 9.69
C PRO A 32 -15.30 14.03 9.86
N THR A 33 -14.16 13.53 10.30
CA THR A 33 -12.93 14.31 10.51
C THR A 33 -12.07 14.43 9.25
N SER A 34 -12.42 13.73 8.18
CA SER A 34 -11.66 13.64 6.95
C SER A 34 -11.62 14.98 6.19
N ASN A 35 -10.48 15.25 5.61
CA ASN A 35 -10.29 16.21 4.53
C ASN A 35 -10.09 15.53 3.18
N SER A 36 -9.44 14.36 3.18
CA SER A 36 -9.21 13.55 1.97
C SER A 36 -9.03 12.08 2.29
N ILE A 37 -9.55 11.22 1.43
CA ILE A 37 -9.38 9.76 1.46
C ILE A 37 -8.83 9.35 0.10
N PHE A 38 -7.67 8.68 0.09
CA PHE A 38 -7.01 8.22 -1.14
C PHE A 38 -5.94 7.17 -0.83
N ASN A 39 -5.34 6.56 -1.85
CA ASN A 39 -4.30 5.53 -1.72
C ASN A 39 -4.67 4.41 -0.73
N SER A 40 -5.92 3.99 -0.77
CA SER A 40 -6.46 2.94 0.08
C SER A 40 -6.17 1.56 -0.51
N ALA A 41 -6.21 0.53 0.33
CA ALA A 41 -6.02 -0.85 -0.08
C ALA A 41 -7.24 -1.69 0.28
N VAL A 42 -7.74 -2.50 -0.64
CA VAL A 42 -8.90 -3.37 -0.43
C VAL A 42 -8.59 -4.79 -0.89
N VAL A 43 -9.21 -5.75 -0.23
CA VAL A 43 -9.08 -7.18 -0.54
C VAL A 43 -10.43 -7.87 -0.41
N PRO A 44 -10.64 -9.00 -1.10
CA PRO A 44 -11.74 -9.90 -0.79
C PRO A 44 -11.66 -10.39 0.66
N PHE A 45 -12.77 -10.36 1.36
CA PHE A 45 -12.87 -10.79 2.75
C PHE A 45 -14.26 -11.38 2.99
N GLU A 46 -14.33 -12.60 3.52
CA GLU A 46 -15.58 -13.34 3.71
C GLU A 46 -16.47 -13.33 2.44
N ASP A 47 -17.71 -12.88 2.55
CA ASP A 47 -18.65 -12.79 1.43
C ASP A 47 -18.59 -11.44 0.68
N GLY A 48 -17.68 -10.53 1.08
CA GLY A 48 -17.53 -9.19 0.52
C GLY A 48 -16.08 -8.75 0.45
N PHE A 49 -15.82 -7.57 0.98
CA PHE A 49 -14.52 -6.92 0.95
C PHE A 49 -14.19 -6.27 2.30
N ALA A 50 -12.91 -6.23 2.63
CA ALA A 50 -12.38 -5.38 3.68
C ALA A 50 -11.28 -4.49 3.13
N GLY A 51 -11.03 -3.37 3.79
CA GLY A 51 -10.02 -2.41 3.37
C GLY A 51 -9.35 -1.66 4.50
N VAL A 52 -8.19 -1.10 4.17
CA VAL A 52 -7.48 -0.13 5.00
C VAL A 52 -7.37 1.16 4.21
N PHE A 53 -7.91 2.22 4.76
CA PHE A 53 -8.13 3.51 4.10
C PHE A 53 -7.22 4.56 4.70
N ARG A 54 -6.43 5.23 3.86
CA ARG A 54 -5.72 6.43 4.27
C ARG A 54 -6.72 7.58 4.35
N CYS A 55 -6.71 8.26 5.49
CA CYS A 55 -7.44 9.51 5.68
C CYS A 55 -6.50 10.58 6.22
N ASP A 56 -6.43 11.69 5.53
CA ASP A 56 -5.77 12.90 6.01
C ASP A 56 -6.87 13.82 6.58
N ASN A 57 -6.77 14.17 7.85
CA ASN A 57 -7.75 15.03 8.48
C ASN A 57 -7.52 16.52 8.17
N LYS A 58 -8.41 17.40 8.64
CA LYS A 58 -8.32 18.85 8.42
C LYS A 58 -7.08 19.49 9.08
N ALA A 59 -6.45 18.82 10.04
CA ALA A 59 -5.19 19.24 10.65
C ALA A 59 -3.95 18.67 9.94
N VAL A 60 -4.14 18.05 8.77
CA VAL A 60 -3.09 17.39 7.96
C VAL A 60 -2.41 16.22 8.69
N GLN A 61 -3.12 15.60 9.63
CA GLN A 61 -2.65 14.37 10.27
C GLN A 61 -3.12 13.18 9.45
N MET A 62 -2.20 12.30 9.10
CA MET A 62 -2.42 11.12 8.28
C MET A 62 -2.60 9.89 9.15
N ASN A 63 -3.72 9.19 8.99
CA ASN A 63 -4.00 7.94 9.67
C ASN A 63 -4.63 6.91 8.73
N ILE A 64 -4.70 5.67 9.19
CA ILE A 64 -5.31 4.56 8.49
C ILE A 64 -6.52 4.04 9.26
N PHE A 65 -7.56 3.69 8.52
CA PHE A 65 -8.87 3.29 9.03
C PHE A 65 -9.30 1.98 8.41
N ALA A 66 -9.97 1.13 9.14
CA ALA A 66 -10.55 -0.09 8.60
C ALA A 66 -11.97 0.15 8.07
N GLY A 67 -12.40 -0.63 7.10
CA GLY A 67 -13.77 -0.59 6.60
C GLY A 67 -14.14 -1.84 5.83
N PHE A 68 -15.45 -2.03 5.63
CA PHE A 68 -16.02 -3.20 5.01
C PHE A 68 -17.01 -2.82 3.90
N SER A 69 -17.17 -3.72 2.94
CA SER A 69 -18.15 -3.59 1.88
C SER A 69 -18.67 -4.96 1.48
N LYS A 70 -19.96 -5.04 1.11
CA LYS A 70 -20.56 -6.26 0.54
C LYS A 70 -20.38 -6.36 -0.96
N ASP A 71 -20.27 -5.23 -1.64
CA ASP A 71 -20.31 -5.11 -3.10
C ASP A 71 -19.06 -4.46 -3.71
N GLY A 72 -18.13 -3.95 -2.89
CA GLY A 72 -16.94 -3.24 -3.34
C GLY A 72 -17.19 -1.80 -3.80
N ILE A 73 -18.44 -1.33 -3.74
CA ILE A 73 -18.86 0.03 -4.13
C ILE A 73 -19.31 0.82 -2.90
N ASN A 74 -20.20 0.23 -2.11
CA ASN A 74 -20.71 0.86 -0.88
C ASN A 74 -19.85 0.43 0.31
N TRP A 75 -19.20 1.39 0.96
CA TRP A 75 -18.25 1.14 2.04
C TRP A 75 -18.74 1.71 3.37
N ASP A 76 -18.63 0.88 4.40
CA ASP A 76 -18.75 1.28 5.80
C ASP A 76 -17.34 1.38 6.39
N ILE A 77 -16.87 2.60 6.59
CA ILE A 77 -15.51 2.88 7.07
C ILE A 77 -15.61 3.33 8.54
N ASN A 78 -14.84 2.70 9.41
CA ASN A 78 -14.76 3.08 10.82
C ASN A 78 -14.38 4.57 10.96
N HIS A 79 -14.96 5.25 11.91
CA HIS A 79 -14.68 6.66 12.15
C HIS A 79 -13.43 6.89 13.03
N GLU A 80 -12.94 5.85 13.68
CA GLU A 80 -11.72 5.89 14.50
C GLU A 80 -10.55 5.23 13.77
N PRO A 81 -9.35 5.78 13.92
CA PRO A 81 -8.15 5.17 13.36
C PRO A 81 -7.90 3.77 13.90
N ILE A 82 -7.28 2.93 13.09
CA ILE A 82 -6.84 1.60 13.52
C ILE A 82 -5.92 1.71 14.73
N GLN A 83 -6.30 1.01 15.79
CA GLN A 83 -5.47 0.85 16.99
C GLN A 83 -4.61 -0.40 16.84
N MET A 84 -3.28 -0.22 16.91
CA MET A 84 -2.33 -1.31 16.79
C MET A 84 -2.00 -1.89 18.15
N GLN A 85 -1.99 -3.21 18.26
CA GLN A 85 -1.40 -3.94 19.38
C GLN A 85 0.04 -4.27 19.02
N ALA A 86 1.01 -3.93 19.86
CA ALA A 86 2.42 -4.24 19.63
C ALA A 86 3.09 -4.69 20.94
N GLY A 87 4.05 -5.59 20.80
CA GLY A 87 4.91 -5.99 21.93
C GLY A 87 5.88 -4.88 22.36
N ASN A 88 6.26 -4.00 21.44
CA ASN A 88 7.08 -2.81 21.69
C ASN A 88 6.24 -1.55 21.43
N THR A 89 5.90 -0.83 22.49
CA THR A 89 5.04 0.35 22.39
C THR A 89 5.67 1.51 21.63
N GLN A 90 7.00 1.61 21.56
CA GLN A 90 7.67 2.63 20.77
C GLN A 90 7.36 2.55 19.27
N MET A 91 7.01 1.34 18.78
CA MET A 91 6.65 1.15 17.39
C MET A 91 5.26 1.72 17.04
N ILE A 92 4.38 1.88 18.02
CA ILE A 92 3.02 2.41 17.84
C ILE A 92 3.05 3.93 17.69
N ASP A 93 3.93 4.59 18.42
CA ASP A 93 4.07 6.05 18.45
C ASP A 93 4.81 6.53 17.20
N SER A 94 4.13 6.58 16.08
CA SER A 94 4.61 7.19 14.86
C SER A 94 3.81 8.44 14.52
N ASP A 95 4.48 9.49 14.05
CA ASP A 95 3.89 10.79 13.74
C ASP A 95 2.77 10.70 12.71
N TYR A 96 2.81 9.70 11.82
CA TYR A 96 1.85 9.51 10.76
C TYR A 96 1.78 8.06 10.26
N LYS A 97 0.65 7.70 9.64
CA LYS A 97 0.44 6.44 8.93
C LYS A 97 -0.26 6.73 7.60
N TYR A 98 0.38 6.39 6.46
CA TYR A 98 -0.21 6.64 5.15
C TYR A 98 0.16 5.57 4.12
N ASP A 99 -0.54 5.57 3.00
CA ASP A 99 -0.37 4.67 1.86
C ASP A 99 -0.33 3.19 2.28
N PRO A 100 -1.41 2.68 2.90
CA PRO A 100 -1.47 1.27 3.27
C PRO A 100 -1.51 0.37 2.04
N ARG A 101 -0.97 -0.84 2.21
CA ARG A 101 -1.15 -1.96 1.29
C ARG A 101 -1.62 -3.16 2.10
N VAL A 102 -2.51 -3.96 1.53
CA VAL A 102 -3.02 -5.17 2.17
C VAL A 102 -2.76 -6.37 1.28
N THR A 103 -2.16 -7.40 1.83
CA THR A 103 -1.80 -8.60 1.10
C THR A 103 -2.17 -9.84 1.92
N PHE A 104 -3.00 -10.72 1.37
CA PHE A 104 -3.26 -12.02 2.00
C PHE A 104 -2.12 -12.98 1.68
N ILE A 105 -1.45 -13.48 2.73
CA ILE A 105 -0.38 -14.47 2.60
C ILE A 105 -0.58 -15.54 3.66
N GLU A 106 -0.60 -16.80 3.22
CA GLU A 106 -0.81 -17.97 4.05
C GLU A 106 -2.18 -17.96 4.74
N ASP A 107 -2.30 -17.44 5.94
CA ASP A 107 -3.49 -17.52 6.78
C ASP A 107 -4.00 -16.17 7.29
N ARG A 108 -3.35 -15.07 6.89
CA ARG A 108 -3.66 -13.74 7.43
C ARG A 108 -3.48 -12.63 6.42
N TYR A 109 -4.04 -11.47 6.73
CA TYR A 109 -3.87 -10.24 5.96
C TYR A 109 -2.73 -9.42 6.55
N TRP A 110 -1.69 -9.25 5.75
CA TRP A 110 -0.55 -8.40 6.07
C TRP A 110 -0.80 -6.99 5.58
N ILE A 111 -0.53 -6.02 6.43
CA ILE A 111 -0.66 -4.60 6.11
C ILE A 111 0.72 -3.99 6.17
N THR A 112 1.10 -3.26 5.12
CA THR A 112 2.27 -2.39 5.11
C THR A 112 1.82 -0.95 4.93
N TRP A 113 2.52 -0.01 5.53
CA TRP A 113 2.26 1.43 5.38
C TRP A 113 3.55 2.21 5.57
N CYS A 114 3.55 3.47 5.14
CA CYS A 114 4.62 4.39 5.50
C CYS A 114 4.31 5.03 6.85
N ASN A 115 5.27 4.99 7.76
CA ASN A 115 5.19 5.64 9.07
C ASN A 115 6.37 6.58 9.32
N GLY A 116 6.24 7.41 10.38
CA GLY A 116 7.21 8.44 10.75
C GLY A 116 8.19 8.04 11.86
N TYR A 117 8.41 6.77 12.11
CA TYR A 117 9.31 6.33 13.17
C TYR A 117 10.77 6.69 12.86
N HIS A 118 11.27 7.80 13.46
CA HIS A 118 12.58 8.42 13.21
C HIS A 118 12.85 8.80 11.75
N GLY A 119 11.79 9.09 11.00
CA GLY A 119 11.80 9.37 9.57
C GLY A 119 10.96 8.35 8.79
N PRO A 120 10.72 8.58 7.51
CA PRO A 120 9.89 7.69 6.72
C PRO A 120 10.44 6.27 6.68
N THR A 121 9.66 5.31 7.16
CA THR A 121 9.97 3.87 7.06
C THR A 121 8.71 3.06 6.79
N ILE A 122 8.85 1.75 6.65
CA ILE A 122 7.76 0.84 6.33
C ILE A 122 7.36 0.07 7.59
N GLY A 123 6.15 0.36 8.08
CA GLY A 123 5.50 -0.41 9.12
C GLY A 123 4.92 -1.71 8.57
N ILE A 124 4.88 -2.74 9.39
CA ILE A 124 4.26 -4.02 9.11
C ILE A 124 3.30 -4.38 10.25
N ALA A 125 2.11 -4.83 9.91
CA ALA A 125 1.16 -5.44 10.83
C ALA A 125 0.44 -6.59 10.14
N TYR A 126 -0.27 -7.39 10.94
CA TYR A 126 -1.21 -8.35 10.40
C TYR A 126 -2.56 -8.28 11.12
N THR A 127 -3.57 -8.81 10.47
CA THR A 127 -4.91 -9.00 11.02
C THR A 127 -5.51 -10.28 10.46
N PHE A 128 -6.49 -10.84 11.18
CA PHE A 128 -7.30 -11.96 10.70
C PHE A 128 -8.71 -11.51 10.30
N ASP A 129 -9.18 -10.37 10.83
CA ASP A 129 -10.58 -9.98 10.83
C ASP A 129 -10.82 -8.49 10.56
N PHE A 130 -9.78 -7.69 10.34
CA PHE A 130 -9.81 -6.22 10.20
C PHE A 130 -10.44 -5.47 11.39
N LYS A 131 -10.46 -6.11 12.57
CA LYS A 131 -10.89 -5.52 13.84
C LYS A 131 -9.72 -5.43 14.81
N GLU A 132 -8.93 -6.49 14.91
CA GLU A 132 -7.72 -6.53 15.72
C GLU A 132 -6.49 -6.50 14.81
N PHE A 133 -5.53 -5.62 15.13
CA PHE A 133 -4.32 -5.40 14.33
C PHE A 133 -3.09 -5.57 15.19
N PHE A 134 -2.17 -6.40 14.75
CA PHE A 134 -0.94 -6.75 15.46
C PHE A 134 0.27 -6.19 14.73
N GLN A 135 0.88 -5.13 15.29
CA GLN A 135 2.03 -4.49 14.71
C GLN A 135 3.31 -5.31 14.97
N CYS A 136 4.07 -5.51 13.92
CA CYS A 136 5.39 -6.12 13.93
C CYS A 136 6.49 -5.04 13.93
N GLU A 137 7.76 -5.46 13.90
CA GLU A 137 8.87 -4.56 13.68
C GLU A 137 8.78 -3.86 12.31
N ASN A 138 9.31 -2.66 12.20
CA ASN A 138 9.44 -1.99 10.91
C ASN A 138 10.38 -2.78 9.99
N ALA A 139 10.02 -2.86 8.71
CA ALA A 139 10.80 -3.63 7.74
C ALA A 139 12.22 -3.09 7.53
N PHE A 140 12.37 -1.78 7.57
CA PHE A 140 13.61 -1.11 7.20
C PHE A 140 13.90 0.08 8.11
N LEU A 141 15.14 0.53 8.09
CA LEU A 141 15.52 1.82 8.62
C LEU A 141 15.00 2.96 7.73
N PRO A 142 14.82 4.17 8.26
CA PRO A 142 14.64 5.37 7.43
C PRO A 142 15.87 5.56 6.50
N PHE A 143 15.69 6.03 5.30
CA PHE A 143 14.47 6.48 4.66
C PHE A 143 13.99 5.44 3.65
N ASN A 144 12.82 4.87 3.86
CA ASN A 144 12.24 3.91 2.92
C ASN A 144 10.72 4.10 2.83
N ARG A 145 10.12 3.81 1.67
CA ARG A 145 8.70 3.99 1.40
C ARG A 145 8.17 2.92 0.44
N ASN A 146 6.87 2.96 0.19
CA ASN A 146 6.18 2.15 -0.81
C ASN A 146 6.44 0.64 -0.62
N GLY A 147 6.28 0.17 0.62
CA GLY A 147 6.38 -1.26 0.93
C GLY A 147 5.20 -2.03 0.37
N VAL A 148 5.46 -2.96 -0.56
CA VAL A 148 4.43 -3.81 -1.20
C VAL A 148 4.86 -5.25 -1.13
N LEU A 149 4.13 -6.06 -0.37
CA LEU A 149 4.38 -7.50 -0.25
C LEU A 149 3.88 -8.25 -1.47
N PHE A 150 4.63 -9.27 -1.89
CA PHE A 150 4.13 -10.26 -2.83
C PHE A 150 3.11 -11.17 -2.14
N PRO A 151 2.03 -11.59 -2.83
CA PRO A 151 0.94 -12.37 -2.22
C PRO A 151 1.31 -13.83 -1.93
N LYS A 152 2.53 -14.22 -2.19
CA LYS A 152 3.09 -15.53 -1.82
C LYS A 152 4.60 -15.46 -1.70
N LYS A 153 5.17 -16.43 -1.01
CA LYS A 153 6.62 -16.58 -0.90
C LYS A 153 7.26 -16.85 -2.26
N ILE A 154 8.40 -16.23 -2.48
CA ILE A 154 9.28 -16.47 -3.63
C ILE A 154 10.50 -17.22 -3.12
N ASN A 155 10.75 -18.41 -3.67
CA ASN A 155 11.84 -19.31 -3.21
C ASN A 155 11.83 -19.55 -1.68
N GLY A 156 10.64 -19.73 -1.11
CA GLY A 156 10.45 -20.00 0.31
C GLY A 156 10.57 -18.79 1.24
N LYS A 157 10.80 -17.58 0.73
CA LYS A 157 10.91 -16.34 1.50
C LYS A 157 9.77 -15.37 1.18
N TYR A 158 9.38 -14.59 2.15
CA TYR A 158 8.56 -13.39 1.90
C TYR A 158 9.36 -12.40 1.06
N ALA A 159 8.69 -11.72 0.15
CA ALA A 159 9.30 -10.73 -0.72
C ALA A 159 8.53 -9.41 -0.63
N MET A 160 9.26 -8.29 -0.61
CA MET A 160 8.69 -6.96 -0.55
C MET A 160 9.39 -6.05 -1.54
N LEU A 161 8.60 -5.32 -2.32
CA LEU A 161 9.10 -4.16 -3.06
C LEU A 161 9.14 -2.95 -2.14
N SER A 162 10.15 -2.12 -2.30
CA SER A 162 10.28 -0.86 -1.57
C SER A 162 11.01 0.19 -2.39
N ARG A 163 10.94 1.43 -1.94
CA ARG A 163 11.67 2.55 -2.55
C ARG A 163 12.51 3.23 -1.49
N PRO A 164 13.78 2.86 -1.35
CA PRO A 164 14.73 3.68 -0.59
C PRO A 164 14.74 5.08 -1.17
N SER A 165 14.70 6.09 -0.32
CA SER A 165 14.71 7.49 -0.75
C SER A 165 15.34 8.34 0.33
N ASP A 166 16.10 9.29 -0.08
CA ASP A 166 16.84 10.17 0.79
C ASP A 166 16.23 11.59 0.73
N ASN A 167 16.60 12.41 1.65
CA ASN A 167 16.19 13.81 1.77
C ASN A 167 17.23 14.79 1.24
N GLY A 168 18.33 14.34 0.68
CA GLY A 168 19.43 15.22 0.53
C GLY A 168 20.23 15.08 -0.75
N HIS A 169 21.48 14.67 -0.59
CA HIS A 169 22.49 14.82 -1.63
C HIS A 169 22.41 13.78 -2.76
N THR A 170 21.78 12.66 -2.50
CA THR A 170 21.70 11.56 -3.48
C THR A 170 20.27 11.05 -3.55
N PRO A 171 19.36 11.74 -4.24
CA PRO A 171 18.00 11.28 -4.37
C PRO A 171 17.96 9.95 -5.12
N PHE A 172 17.43 8.91 -4.48
CA PHE A 172 17.06 7.73 -5.23
C PHE A 172 15.56 7.68 -5.41
N GLY A 173 15.18 7.01 -6.50
CA GLY A 173 13.79 6.83 -6.83
C GLY A 173 13.50 5.45 -7.39
N ASP A 174 14.45 4.53 -7.27
CA ASP A 174 14.40 3.18 -7.84
C ASP A 174 13.56 2.23 -6.98
N ILE A 175 13.00 1.19 -7.61
CA ILE A 175 12.31 0.11 -6.89
C ILE A 175 13.31 -1.01 -6.59
N TYR A 176 13.32 -1.41 -5.33
CA TYR A 176 14.12 -2.52 -4.81
C TYR A 176 13.21 -3.67 -4.38
N ILE A 177 13.72 -4.89 -4.48
CA ILE A 177 13.14 -6.06 -3.83
C ILE A 177 14.01 -6.48 -2.65
N SER A 178 13.37 -6.92 -1.58
CA SER A 178 14.02 -7.46 -0.39
C SER A 178 13.31 -8.73 0.05
N TYR A 179 14.03 -9.62 0.71
CA TYR A 179 13.51 -10.90 1.15
C TYR A 179 13.61 -11.06 2.66
N SER A 180 12.65 -11.80 3.23
CA SER A 180 12.60 -12.12 4.66
C SER A 180 12.20 -13.59 4.87
N PRO A 181 12.81 -14.30 5.81
CA PRO A 181 12.34 -15.63 6.20
C PRO A 181 11.08 -15.60 7.08
N ASP A 182 10.82 -14.48 7.79
CA ASP A 182 9.93 -14.44 8.94
C ASP A 182 9.14 -13.11 9.10
N MET A 183 9.15 -12.21 8.12
CA MET A 183 8.58 -10.84 8.14
C MET A 183 9.27 -9.89 9.13
N LYS A 184 10.29 -10.31 9.84
CA LYS A 184 11.02 -9.50 10.81
C LYS A 184 12.40 -9.06 10.30
N TYR A 185 13.16 -10.00 9.75
CA TYR A 185 14.52 -9.74 9.26
C TYR A 185 14.52 -9.66 7.73
N TRP A 186 14.84 -8.49 7.18
CA TRP A 186 14.84 -8.21 5.74
C TRP A 186 16.26 -8.05 5.21
N GLY A 187 16.53 -8.68 4.08
CA GLY A 187 17.85 -8.67 3.44
C GLY A 187 17.79 -9.01 1.96
N GLU A 188 18.94 -9.35 1.39
CA GLU A 188 19.08 -9.71 -0.03
C GLU A 188 18.54 -8.60 -0.95
N HIS A 189 18.81 -7.33 -0.61
CA HIS A 189 18.31 -6.16 -1.33
C HIS A 189 18.84 -6.11 -2.75
N ARG A 190 17.96 -5.97 -3.75
CA ARG A 190 18.32 -5.85 -5.17
C ARG A 190 17.47 -4.78 -5.83
N CYS A 191 18.10 -3.92 -6.63
CA CYS A 191 17.39 -3.02 -7.50
C CYS A 191 16.76 -3.82 -8.64
N VAL A 192 15.44 -3.70 -8.82
CA VAL A 192 14.68 -4.40 -9.86
C VAL A 192 14.18 -3.46 -10.95
N MET A 193 14.02 -2.18 -10.65
CA MET A 193 13.58 -1.20 -11.62
C MET A 193 14.20 0.17 -11.31
N LYS A 194 14.77 0.80 -12.33
CA LYS A 194 15.38 2.13 -12.21
C LYS A 194 14.50 3.20 -12.83
N VAL A 195 14.61 4.41 -12.31
CA VAL A 195 14.08 5.60 -12.99
C VAL A 195 14.64 5.70 -14.41
N ALA A 196 13.88 6.28 -15.32
CA ALA A 196 14.33 6.56 -16.66
C ALA A 196 14.89 7.99 -16.76
N PRO A 197 15.91 8.23 -17.58
CA PRO A 197 16.32 9.59 -17.92
C PRO A 197 15.14 10.39 -18.49
N PHE A 198 15.09 11.71 -18.20
CA PHE A 198 13.99 12.59 -18.61
C PHE A 198 13.70 12.52 -20.11
N GLU A 199 14.76 12.45 -20.93
CA GLU A 199 14.66 12.39 -22.39
C GLU A 199 14.01 11.10 -22.90
N LYS A 200 14.05 10.03 -22.09
CA LYS A 200 13.42 8.75 -22.42
C LYS A 200 12.01 8.63 -21.87
N SER A 201 11.76 9.17 -20.69
CA SER A 201 10.46 9.08 -20.03
C SER A 201 10.32 10.11 -18.92
N ALA A 202 9.77 11.26 -19.25
CA ALA A 202 9.62 12.36 -18.31
C ALA A 202 8.79 11.99 -17.07
N TRP A 203 7.72 11.19 -17.21
CA TRP A 203 6.80 10.87 -16.12
C TRP A 203 7.40 9.99 -15.00
N GLN A 204 8.55 9.37 -15.25
CA GLN A 204 9.22 8.46 -14.29
C GLN A 204 10.70 8.81 -14.08
N CYS A 205 11.07 10.07 -14.27
CA CYS A 205 12.47 10.46 -14.24
C CYS A 205 13.02 10.78 -12.85
N THR A 206 12.17 11.12 -11.89
CA THR A 206 12.60 11.49 -10.53
C THR A 206 12.50 10.29 -9.57
N LYS A 207 11.35 9.68 -9.52
CA LYS A 207 11.05 8.53 -8.65
C LYS A 207 10.06 7.61 -9.33
N ILE A 208 10.14 6.33 -8.98
CA ILE A 208 9.12 5.33 -9.30
C ILE A 208 8.76 4.57 -8.01
N GLY A 209 7.56 4.07 -7.91
CA GLY A 209 7.13 3.32 -6.72
C GLY A 209 6.08 2.29 -7.05
N ALA A 210 6.17 1.12 -6.43
CA ALA A 210 5.15 0.10 -6.53
C ALA A 210 3.86 0.58 -5.84
N ASP A 211 2.71 0.27 -6.42
CA ASP A 211 1.41 0.68 -5.91
C ASP A 211 0.57 -0.51 -5.41
N PRO A 212 -0.25 -1.17 -6.23
CA PRO A 212 -0.98 -2.32 -5.75
C PRO A 212 -0.08 -3.56 -5.63
N VAL A 213 -0.59 -4.54 -4.92
CA VAL A 213 0.04 -5.86 -4.78
C VAL A 213 0.28 -6.48 -6.16
N PRO A 214 1.49 -7.00 -6.44
CA PRO A 214 1.79 -7.64 -7.71
C PRO A 214 0.84 -8.81 -8.00
N ILE A 215 0.40 -8.92 -9.25
CA ILE A 215 -0.51 -9.97 -9.71
C ILE A 215 0.32 -11.07 -10.40
N LEU A 216 0.20 -12.29 -9.93
CA LEU A 216 0.83 -13.42 -10.60
C LEU A 216 0.03 -13.80 -11.85
N THR A 217 0.72 -13.86 -12.97
CA THR A 217 0.22 -14.33 -14.27
C THR A 217 1.04 -15.50 -14.78
N ASP A 218 0.63 -16.12 -15.87
CA ASP A 218 1.38 -17.20 -16.51
C ASP A 218 2.74 -16.72 -17.08
N GLU A 219 2.87 -15.42 -17.35
CA GLU A 219 4.10 -14.80 -17.87
C GLU A 219 5.02 -14.26 -16.75
N GLY A 220 4.55 -14.25 -15.49
CA GLY A 220 5.29 -13.72 -14.35
C GLY A 220 4.48 -12.73 -13.52
N TRP A 221 5.18 -11.83 -12.85
CA TRP A 221 4.56 -10.84 -11.98
C TRP A 221 4.20 -9.57 -12.74
N LEU A 222 2.91 -9.27 -12.84
CA LEU A 222 2.43 -7.98 -13.33
C LEU A 222 2.51 -6.96 -12.18
N LEU A 223 3.28 -5.90 -12.39
CA LEU A 223 3.44 -4.80 -11.45
C LEU A 223 2.81 -3.52 -12.00
N PHE A 224 1.90 -2.93 -11.26
CA PHE A 224 1.48 -1.54 -11.46
C PHE A 224 2.36 -0.63 -10.61
N TYR A 225 2.82 0.45 -11.19
CA TYR A 225 3.68 1.41 -10.50
C TYR A 225 3.39 2.84 -10.95
N HIS A 226 3.73 3.79 -10.09
CA HIS A 226 3.67 5.21 -10.44
C HIS A 226 5.05 5.78 -10.70
N GLY A 227 5.08 6.85 -11.47
CA GLY A 227 6.26 7.68 -11.65
C GLY A 227 6.03 9.10 -11.12
N VAL A 228 7.13 9.80 -10.84
CA VAL A 228 7.15 11.18 -10.37
C VAL A 228 8.09 11.97 -11.27
N ILE A 229 7.60 13.10 -11.78
CA ILE A 229 8.37 13.98 -12.67
C ILE A 229 9.09 15.09 -11.89
N ALA A 230 8.49 15.57 -10.80
CA ALA A 230 9.06 16.61 -9.94
C ALA A 230 8.62 16.38 -8.48
N THR A 231 9.33 16.92 -7.53
CA THR A 231 9.00 16.87 -6.09
C THR A 231 9.18 18.23 -5.45
#